data_69418cd4bb9c142775781e19a0075b85
#
_entry.id   69418cd4bb9c142775781e19a0075b85
#
_cell.length_a   1.000
_cell.length_b   1.000
_cell.length_c   1.000
_cell.angle_alpha   90.00
_cell.angle_beta   90.00
_cell.angle_gamma   90.00
#
_symmetry.space_group_name_H-M   'P 1'
#
loop_
_entity.id
_entity.type
_entity.pdbx_description
1 polymer ?
#
loop_
_entity_poly.entity_id
_entity_poly.type
_entity_poly.pdbx_seq_one_letter_code
_entity_poly.pdbx_strand_id
1 'polypeptide(L)'
;MVQVLTDEEWARLEAVTPEEKEKALKKLARWITYEIVHRGFDLDYGPFSYAAMGGNAVEVISQECYDALFGGEWHWKPTRELSSMLIQIAKSKMGHIIRDWHAQGHPDIKRTSEMSYREQVEMDIARQWEAEANMRELGYDIARKVLDGNPKFLAYVEAVYETNDYRAVAKRLKMTLKEVQELESQLLAILERS
;
A
#
# COMPACT_ATOMS: atom_id res chain seq x y z
N MET A 1 -7.11 -17.96 19.60
CA MET A 1 -7.57 -17.68 20.98
C MET A 1 -7.36 -16.20 21.20
N VAL A 2 -8.42 -15.38 21.21
CA VAL A 2 -8.33 -13.95 21.49
C VAL A 2 -7.92 -13.81 22.96
N GLN A 3 -6.77 -13.20 23.23
CA GLN A 3 -6.37 -12.89 24.60
C GLN A 3 -7.33 -11.80 25.11
N VAL A 4 -8.02 -12.10 26.19
CA VAL A 4 -8.90 -11.12 26.83
C VAL A 4 -8.03 -10.20 27.68
N LEU A 5 -8.00 -8.90 27.34
CA LEU A 5 -7.34 -7.88 28.14
C LEU A 5 -7.94 -7.82 29.55
N THR A 6 -7.11 -7.48 30.53
CA THR A 6 -7.58 -7.20 31.88
C THR A 6 -8.31 -5.85 31.92
N ASP A 7 -9.16 -5.65 32.93
CA ASP A 7 -9.87 -4.36 33.13
C ASP A 7 -8.89 -3.18 33.26
N GLU A 8 -7.72 -3.41 33.89
CA GLU A 8 -6.67 -2.39 33.98
C GLU A 8 -6.04 -2.04 32.63
N GLU A 9 -5.88 -3.01 31.72
CA GLU A 9 -5.36 -2.77 30.38
C GLU A 9 -6.39 -2.03 29.54
N TRP A 10 -7.66 -2.38 29.64
CA TRP A 10 -8.75 -1.64 28.99
C TRP A 10 -8.82 -0.21 29.46
N ALA A 11 -8.86 0.04 30.76
CA ALA A 11 -8.88 1.39 31.31
C ALA A 11 -7.69 2.24 30.84
N ARG A 12 -6.51 1.61 30.65
CA ARG A 12 -5.33 2.31 30.14
C ARG A 12 -5.47 2.65 28.65
N LEU A 13 -6.00 1.75 27.83
CA LEU A 13 -6.26 2.03 26.41
C LEU A 13 -7.28 3.14 26.22
N GLU A 14 -8.32 3.17 27.04
CA GLU A 14 -9.34 4.21 27.05
C GLU A 14 -8.80 5.58 27.52
N ALA A 15 -7.84 5.58 28.44
CA ALA A 15 -7.22 6.79 28.94
C ALA A 15 -6.23 7.46 27.97
N VAL A 16 -5.86 6.79 26.87
CA VAL A 16 -4.93 7.36 25.86
C VAL A 16 -5.58 8.52 25.14
N THR A 17 -4.97 9.69 25.24
CA THR A 17 -5.46 10.91 24.59
C THR A 17 -5.26 10.87 23.06
N PRO A 18 -6.05 11.63 22.29
CA PRO A 18 -5.84 11.75 20.85
C PRO A 18 -4.43 12.23 20.47
N GLU A 19 -3.85 13.15 21.24
CA GLU A 19 -2.50 13.67 21.03
C GLU A 19 -1.44 12.59 21.26
N GLU A 20 -1.61 11.75 22.27
CA GLU A 20 -0.70 10.63 22.54
C GLU A 20 -0.79 9.59 21.43
N LYS A 21 -2.00 9.29 20.94
CA LYS A 21 -2.21 8.39 19.77
C LYS A 21 -1.49 8.92 18.54
N GLU A 22 -1.71 10.18 18.20
CA GLU A 22 -1.09 10.82 17.04
C GLU A 22 0.44 10.81 17.12
N LYS A 23 0.99 11.17 18.29
CA LYS A 23 2.43 11.16 18.53
C LYS A 23 3.02 9.74 18.41
N ALA A 24 2.32 8.75 18.96
CA ALA A 24 2.76 7.36 18.91
C ALA A 24 2.72 6.81 17.46
N LEU A 25 1.66 7.10 16.71
CA LEU A 25 1.54 6.70 15.31
C LEU A 25 2.59 7.38 14.41
N LYS A 26 2.86 8.68 14.60
CA LYS A 26 3.95 9.36 13.87
C LYS A 26 5.32 8.71 14.15
N LYS A 27 5.58 8.34 15.41
CA LYS A 27 6.82 7.64 15.78
C LYS A 27 6.89 6.25 15.19
N LEU A 28 5.77 5.52 15.18
CA LEU A 28 5.65 4.21 14.56
C LEU A 28 5.91 4.27 13.05
N ALA A 29 5.25 5.17 12.33
CA ALA A 29 5.41 5.34 10.89
C ALA A 29 6.87 5.61 10.50
N ARG A 30 7.53 6.51 11.20
CA ARG A 30 8.97 6.79 10.99
C ARG A 30 9.84 5.55 11.24
N TRP A 31 9.51 4.78 12.29
CA TRP A 31 10.25 3.57 12.60
C TRP A 31 10.03 2.48 11.52
N ILE A 32 8.80 2.28 11.04
CA ILE A 32 8.50 1.31 9.98
C ILE A 32 9.28 1.69 8.70
N THR A 33 9.20 2.95 8.28
CA THR A 33 9.93 3.45 7.10
C THR A 33 11.44 3.19 7.25
N TYR A 34 12.02 3.55 8.40
CA TYR A 34 13.43 3.30 8.68
C TYR A 34 13.78 1.81 8.62
N GLU A 35 12.95 0.95 9.21
CA GLU A 35 13.22 -0.49 9.28
C GLU A 35 13.12 -1.16 7.90
N ILE A 36 12.16 -0.77 7.06
CA ILE A 36 12.04 -1.25 5.68
C ILE A 36 13.33 -0.93 4.92
N VAL A 37 13.73 0.35 4.90
CA VAL A 37 14.93 0.80 4.20
C VAL A 37 16.21 0.19 4.78
N HIS A 38 16.32 0.14 6.12
CA HIS A 38 17.52 -0.39 6.80
C HIS A 38 17.72 -1.88 6.52
N ARG A 39 16.66 -2.65 6.35
CA ARG A 39 16.73 -4.08 5.96
C ARG A 39 16.97 -4.28 4.47
N GLY A 40 17.04 -3.21 3.70
CA GLY A 40 17.27 -3.24 2.26
C GLY A 40 16.03 -3.59 1.46
N PHE A 41 14.83 -3.49 2.07
CA PHE A 41 13.57 -3.59 1.35
C PHE A 41 13.20 -2.27 0.70
N ASP A 42 12.32 -2.36 -0.27
CA ASP A 42 11.78 -1.22 -1.02
C ASP A 42 10.27 -1.12 -0.81
N LEU A 43 9.73 0.09 -0.96
CA LEU A 43 8.28 0.32 -0.91
C LEU A 43 7.61 0.10 -2.26
N ASP A 44 8.41 0.08 -3.32
CA ASP A 44 7.93 -0.12 -4.69
C ASP A 44 8.02 -1.60 -5.12
N TYR A 45 8.90 -2.37 -4.46
CA TYR A 45 9.12 -3.78 -4.76
C TYR A 45 9.31 -4.63 -3.51
N GLY A 46 8.86 -5.88 -3.57
CA GLY A 46 9.05 -6.86 -2.50
C GLY A 46 7.87 -6.94 -1.53
N PRO A 47 8.08 -7.49 -0.33
CA PRO A 47 7.02 -7.79 0.62
C PRO A 47 6.31 -6.55 1.18
N PHE A 48 6.90 -5.37 1.02
CA PHE A 48 6.35 -4.09 1.48
C PHE A 48 5.91 -3.18 0.32
N SER A 49 5.86 -3.71 -0.91
CA SER A 49 5.33 -2.97 -2.05
C SER A 49 3.82 -2.77 -1.93
N TYR A 50 3.32 -1.75 -2.63
CA TYR A 50 1.89 -1.46 -2.67
C TYR A 50 1.08 -2.67 -3.15
N ALA A 51 1.57 -3.40 -4.16
CA ALA A 51 0.92 -4.60 -4.68
C ALA A 51 0.86 -5.73 -3.65
N ALA A 52 1.96 -5.99 -2.93
CA ALA A 52 2.01 -7.04 -1.92
C ALA A 52 1.15 -6.72 -0.70
N MET A 53 1.08 -5.45 -0.30
CA MET A 53 0.37 -4.99 0.89
C MET A 53 -1.09 -4.57 0.63
N GLY A 54 -1.49 -4.39 -0.64
CA GLY A 54 -2.78 -3.83 -1.00
C GLY A 54 -2.95 -2.36 -0.61
N GLY A 55 -1.85 -1.64 -0.37
CA GLY A 55 -1.83 -0.25 0.06
C GLY A 55 -0.42 0.22 0.44
N ASN A 56 -0.32 1.46 0.92
CA ASN A 56 0.94 1.97 1.47
C ASN A 56 1.35 1.13 2.70
N ALA A 57 2.49 0.45 2.62
CA ALA A 57 2.95 -0.48 3.66
C ALA A 57 3.05 0.18 5.05
N VAL A 58 3.47 1.45 5.13
CA VAL A 58 3.59 2.18 6.40
C VAL A 58 2.21 2.39 7.02
N GLU A 59 1.22 2.75 6.20
CA GLU A 59 -0.16 2.96 6.65
C GLU A 59 -0.82 1.64 7.04
N VAL A 60 -0.71 0.62 6.19
CA VAL A 60 -1.30 -0.72 6.44
C VAL A 60 -0.74 -1.31 7.73
N ILE A 61 0.59 -1.36 7.89
CA ILE A 61 1.22 -1.91 9.09
C ILE A 61 0.89 -1.07 10.32
N SER A 62 0.84 0.27 10.20
CA SER A 62 0.48 1.15 11.32
C SER A 62 -0.96 0.91 11.77
N GLN A 63 -1.90 0.79 10.83
CA GLN A 63 -3.30 0.50 11.11
C GLN A 63 -3.45 -0.88 11.78
N GLU A 64 -2.83 -1.91 11.22
CA GLU A 64 -2.85 -3.24 11.82
C GLU A 64 -2.24 -3.31 13.21
N CYS A 65 -1.18 -2.52 13.49
CA CYS A 65 -0.61 -2.44 14.82
C CYS A 65 -1.56 -1.75 15.82
N TYR A 66 -2.24 -0.71 15.35
CA TYR A 66 -3.25 -0.02 16.14
C TYR A 66 -4.42 -0.96 16.47
N ASP A 67 -4.97 -1.62 15.45
CA ASP A 67 -6.10 -2.53 15.60
C ASP A 67 -5.75 -3.73 16.52
N ALA A 68 -4.55 -4.30 16.38
CA ALA A 68 -4.10 -5.39 17.22
C ALA A 68 -3.94 -4.98 18.70
N LEU A 69 -3.48 -3.76 18.98
CA LEU A 69 -3.34 -3.28 20.36
C LEU A 69 -4.70 -2.88 20.95
N PHE A 70 -5.48 -2.07 20.24
CA PHE A 70 -6.77 -1.54 20.71
C PHE A 70 -7.91 -2.57 20.57
N GLY A 71 -7.74 -3.61 19.71
CA GLY A 71 -8.62 -4.78 19.62
C GLY A 71 -8.35 -5.86 20.67
N GLY A 72 -7.33 -5.67 21.50
CA GLY A 72 -7.03 -6.60 22.61
C GLY A 72 -6.27 -7.85 22.22
N GLU A 73 -5.62 -7.88 21.05
CA GLU A 73 -4.77 -9.01 20.64
C GLU A 73 -3.42 -9.02 21.37
N TRP A 74 -3.01 -7.87 21.92
CA TRP A 74 -1.72 -7.67 22.57
C TRP A 74 -1.87 -7.04 23.96
N HIS A 75 -1.15 -7.61 24.94
CA HIS A 75 -1.09 -7.03 26.29
C HIS A 75 -0.17 -5.84 26.35
N TRP A 76 -0.70 -4.71 26.81
CA TRP A 76 0.09 -3.50 27.03
C TRP A 76 0.69 -3.47 28.44
N LYS A 77 1.98 -3.75 28.54
CA LYS A 77 2.70 -3.69 29.82
C LYS A 77 2.72 -2.27 30.38
N PRO A 78 2.37 -2.07 31.69
CA PRO A 78 2.30 -0.74 32.32
C PRO A 78 3.57 0.10 32.22
N THR A 79 4.72 -0.57 32.17
CA THR A 79 6.05 0.07 32.13
C THR A 79 6.47 0.54 30.77
N ARG A 80 5.66 0.33 29.72
CA ARG A 80 6.00 0.68 28.34
C ARG A 80 5.16 1.83 27.82
N GLU A 81 5.81 2.75 27.10
CA GLU A 81 5.12 3.78 26.33
C GLU A 81 4.31 3.16 25.18
N LEU A 82 3.20 3.79 24.80
CA LEU A 82 2.36 3.40 23.69
C LEU A 82 3.16 3.18 22.40
N SER A 83 4.03 4.14 22.05
CA SER A 83 4.89 4.04 20.85
C SER A 83 5.79 2.82 20.85
N SER A 84 6.31 2.44 22.02
CA SER A 84 7.18 1.27 22.17
C SER A 84 6.42 -0.05 22.01
N MET A 85 5.16 -0.09 22.46
CA MET A 85 4.27 -1.22 22.26
C MET A 85 3.92 -1.38 20.79
N LEU A 86 3.50 -0.33 20.10
CA LEU A 86 3.17 -0.35 18.69
C LEU A 86 4.38 -0.80 17.84
N ILE A 87 5.60 -0.32 18.15
CA ILE A 87 6.84 -0.76 17.48
C ILE A 87 7.10 -2.25 17.72
N GLN A 88 6.81 -2.77 18.91
CA GLN A 88 6.98 -4.21 19.19
C GLN A 88 6.02 -5.05 18.34
N ILE A 89 4.77 -4.62 18.21
CA ILE A 89 3.78 -5.26 17.35
C ILE A 89 4.24 -5.22 15.89
N ALA A 90 4.69 -4.05 15.42
CA ALA A 90 5.20 -3.86 14.06
C ALA A 90 6.37 -4.80 13.74
N LYS A 91 7.32 -4.98 14.67
CA LYS A 91 8.42 -5.96 14.52
C LYS A 91 7.91 -7.37 14.28
N SER A 92 6.89 -7.80 15.02
CA SER A 92 6.30 -9.11 14.86
C SER A 92 5.59 -9.25 13.50
N LYS A 93 4.74 -8.28 13.14
CA LYS A 93 4.00 -8.28 11.87
C LYS A 93 4.94 -8.25 10.67
N MET A 94 5.91 -7.36 10.63
CA MET A 94 6.93 -7.30 9.57
C MET A 94 7.72 -8.61 9.46
N GLY A 95 8.04 -9.24 10.58
CA GLY A 95 8.67 -10.55 10.58
C GLY A 95 7.81 -11.66 10.00
N HIS A 96 6.48 -11.59 10.16
CA HIS A 96 5.54 -12.50 9.49
C HIS A 96 5.46 -12.22 7.99
N ILE A 97 5.27 -10.97 7.58
CA ILE A 97 5.24 -10.56 6.18
C ILE A 97 6.47 -11.07 5.41
N ILE A 98 7.67 -10.90 5.98
CA ILE A 98 8.92 -11.36 5.36
C ILE A 98 8.95 -12.89 5.25
N ARG A 99 8.56 -13.62 6.31
CA ARG A 99 8.51 -15.09 6.27
C ARG A 99 7.53 -15.61 5.24
N ASP A 100 6.35 -15.00 5.17
CA ASP A 100 5.31 -15.40 4.22
C ASP A 100 5.76 -15.15 2.78
N TRP A 101 6.46 -14.03 2.52
CA TRP A 101 7.09 -13.72 1.25
C TRP A 101 8.07 -14.81 0.81
N HIS A 102 8.98 -15.23 1.70
CA HIS A 102 9.92 -16.31 1.41
C HIS A 102 9.23 -17.67 1.26
N ALA A 103 8.20 -17.95 2.05
CA ALA A 103 7.43 -19.19 1.97
C ALA A 103 6.68 -19.34 0.63
N GLN A 104 6.34 -18.23 -0.02
CA GLN A 104 5.74 -18.21 -1.36
C GLN A 104 6.78 -18.42 -2.49
N GLY A 105 8.03 -18.67 -2.15
CA GLY A 105 9.10 -18.94 -3.11
C GLY A 105 9.71 -17.70 -3.74
N HIS A 106 9.43 -16.51 -3.19
CA HIS A 106 10.08 -15.30 -3.65
C HIS A 106 11.57 -15.29 -3.24
N PRO A 107 12.47 -14.80 -4.08
CA PRO A 107 13.89 -14.77 -3.79
C PRO A 107 14.20 -13.86 -2.59
N ASP A 108 15.30 -14.18 -1.90
CA ASP A 108 15.87 -13.26 -0.92
C ASP A 108 16.19 -11.92 -1.60
N ILE A 109 15.70 -10.84 -1.01
CA ILE A 109 16.04 -9.49 -1.49
C ILE A 109 17.46 -9.21 -1.03
N LYS A 110 18.40 -9.32 -1.96
CA LYS A 110 19.79 -8.96 -1.71
C LYS A 110 19.89 -7.45 -1.55
N ARG A 111 20.73 -6.98 -0.62
CA ARG A 111 21.08 -5.56 -0.55
C ARG A 111 21.71 -5.13 -1.88
N THR A 112 21.36 -3.94 -2.33
CA THR A 112 21.89 -3.39 -3.60
C THR A 112 23.43 -3.44 -3.67
N SER A 113 24.10 -3.29 -2.53
CA SER A 113 25.56 -3.43 -2.42
C SER A 113 26.11 -4.84 -2.60
N GLU A 114 25.26 -5.88 -2.50
CA GLU A 114 25.63 -7.29 -2.62
C GLU A 114 25.26 -7.87 -4.00
N MET A 115 24.58 -7.07 -4.84
CA MET A 115 24.12 -7.45 -6.16
C MET A 115 25.18 -7.16 -7.22
N SER A 116 25.31 -8.06 -8.19
CA SER A 116 26.06 -7.75 -9.41
C SER A 116 25.36 -6.65 -10.21
N TYR A 117 26.08 -5.93 -11.07
CA TYR A 117 25.50 -4.91 -11.95
C TYR A 117 24.30 -5.43 -12.75
N ARG A 118 24.39 -6.67 -13.23
CA ARG A 118 23.30 -7.31 -14.00
C ARG A 118 22.07 -7.53 -13.14
N GLU A 119 22.23 -8.06 -11.92
CA GLU A 119 21.11 -8.26 -10.98
C GLU A 119 20.47 -6.93 -10.58
N GLN A 120 21.25 -5.85 -10.43
CA GLN A 120 20.74 -4.51 -10.17
C GLN A 120 19.87 -4.01 -11.32
N VAL A 121 20.33 -4.14 -12.57
CA VAL A 121 19.57 -3.73 -13.76
C VAL A 121 18.27 -4.54 -13.90
N GLU A 122 18.31 -5.85 -13.71
CA GLU A 122 17.14 -6.72 -13.79
C GLU A 122 16.12 -6.34 -12.69
N MET A 123 16.59 -6.03 -11.49
CA MET A 123 15.73 -5.58 -10.38
C MET A 123 15.11 -4.21 -10.64
N ASP A 124 15.88 -3.26 -11.19
CA ASP A 124 15.36 -1.92 -11.50
C ASP A 124 14.31 -1.97 -12.61
N ILE A 125 14.48 -2.84 -13.61
CA ILE A 125 13.47 -3.09 -14.65
C ILE A 125 12.21 -3.68 -14.02
N ALA A 126 12.35 -4.69 -13.13
CA ALA A 126 11.21 -5.31 -12.47
C ALA A 126 10.44 -4.30 -11.60
N ARG A 127 11.15 -3.45 -10.84
CA ARG A 127 10.57 -2.35 -10.05
C ARG A 127 9.79 -1.37 -10.91
N GLN A 128 10.37 -0.96 -12.04
CA GLN A 128 9.71 -0.05 -12.95
C GLN A 128 8.40 -0.62 -13.49
N TRP A 129 8.39 -1.89 -13.89
CA TRP A 129 7.18 -2.56 -14.39
C TRP A 129 6.11 -2.72 -13.30
N GLU A 130 6.52 -3.05 -12.07
CA GLU A 130 5.60 -3.17 -10.94
C GLU A 130 5.01 -1.81 -10.56
N ALA A 131 5.84 -0.75 -10.49
CA ALA A 131 5.39 0.61 -10.24
C ALA A 131 4.41 1.11 -11.33
N GLU A 132 4.69 0.82 -12.60
CA GLU A 132 3.77 1.14 -13.70
C GLU A 132 2.45 0.38 -13.59
N ALA A 133 2.49 -0.91 -13.23
CA ALA A 133 1.28 -1.70 -13.03
C ALA A 133 0.44 -1.17 -11.87
N ASN A 134 1.08 -0.87 -10.73
CA ASN A 134 0.42 -0.31 -9.54
C ASN A 134 -0.20 1.06 -9.81
N MET A 135 0.51 1.93 -10.54
CA MET A 135 -0.01 3.24 -10.92
C MET A 135 -1.22 3.13 -11.86
N ARG A 136 -1.22 2.15 -12.77
CA ARG A 136 -2.38 1.89 -13.64
C ARG A 136 -3.59 1.42 -12.82
N GLU A 137 -3.38 0.47 -11.91
CA GLU A 137 -4.45 -0.07 -11.06
C GLU A 137 -5.04 1.02 -10.16
N LEU A 138 -4.18 1.82 -9.50
CA LEU A 138 -4.61 2.96 -8.69
C LEU A 138 -5.39 3.99 -9.53
N GLY A 139 -4.88 4.33 -10.72
CA GLY A 139 -5.55 5.24 -11.63
C GLY A 139 -6.92 4.74 -12.08
N TYR A 140 -7.03 3.43 -12.33
CA TYR A 140 -8.30 2.78 -12.66
C TYR A 140 -9.31 2.86 -11.51
N ASP A 141 -8.87 2.54 -10.29
CA ASP A 141 -9.72 2.58 -9.09
C ASP A 141 -10.22 3.99 -8.77
N ILE A 142 -9.34 5.00 -8.90
CA ILE A 142 -9.71 6.41 -8.73
C ILE A 142 -10.72 6.82 -9.80
N ALA A 143 -10.43 6.51 -11.06
CA ALA A 143 -11.33 6.83 -12.16
C ALA A 143 -12.70 6.17 -11.98
N ARG A 144 -12.75 4.91 -11.56
CA ARG A 144 -13.99 4.19 -11.28
C ARG A 144 -14.82 4.86 -10.18
N LYS A 145 -14.17 5.31 -9.09
CA LYS A 145 -14.86 6.00 -7.99
C LYS A 145 -15.39 7.38 -8.40
N VAL A 146 -14.59 8.14 -9.14
CA VAL A 146 -14.95 9.51 -9.58
C VAL A 146 -15.99 9.49 -10.68
N LEU A 147 -15.98 8.45 -11.53
CA LEU A 147 -16.88 8.33 -12.68
C LEU A 147 -18.10 7.46 -12.42
N ASP A 148 -18.32 7.08 -11.16
CA ASP A 148 -19.49 6.30 -10.75
C ASP A 148 -20.77 7.03 -11.21
N GLY A 149 -21.54 6.35 -12.07
CA GLY A 149 -22.74 6.92 -12.71
C GLY A 149 -22.54 7.43 -14.15
N ASN A 150 -21.33 7.42 -14.72
CA ASN A 150 -21.13 7.75 -16.13
C ASN A 150 -20.58 6.55 -16.94
N PRO A 151 -21.46 5.69 -17.50
CA PRO A 151 -21.06 4.44 -18.13
C PRO A 151 -20.15 4.64 -19.37
N LYS A 152 -20.23 5.80 -20.02
CA LYS A 152 -19.41 6.08 -21.20
C LYS A 152 -17.95 6.30 -20.83
N PHE A 153 -17.69 7.03 -19.77
CA PHE A 153 -16.32 7.25 -19.27
C PHE A 153 -15.74 6.01 -18.61
N LEU A 154 -16.55 5.23 -17.90
CA LEU A 154 -16.12 3.95 -17.35
C LEU A 154 -15.67 2.99 -18.45
N ALA A 155 -16.47 2.85 -19.52
CA ALA A 155 -16.11 2.01 -20.66
C ALA A 155 -14.81 2.47 -21.35
N TYR A 156 -14.57 3.78 -21.41
CA TYR A 156 -13.32 4.33 -21.94
C TYR A 156 -12.13 3.97 -21.05
N VAL A 157 -12.24 4.19 -19.75
CA VAL A 157 -11.16 3.88 -18.79
C VAL A 157 -10.85 2.39 -18.79
N GLU A 158 -11.87 1.51 -18.82
CA GLU A 158 -11.68 0.06 -18.94
C GLU A 158 -10.96 -0.32 -20.24
N ALA A 159 -11.36 0.27 -21.37
CA ALA A 159 -10.73 -0.01 -22.64
C ALA A 159 -9.26 0.44 -22.69
N VAL A 160 -8.93 1.60 -22.11
CA VAL A 160 -7.55 2.11 -21.99
C VAL A 160 -6.73 1.22 -21.05
N TYR A 161 -7.28 0.85 -19.92
CA TYR A 161 -6.60 -0.01 -18.94
C TYR A 161 -6.18 -1.35 -19.55
N GLU A 162 -7.05 -1.96 -20.35
CA GLU A 162 -6.77 -3.26 -20.93
C GLU A 162 -5.82 -3.22 -22.15
N THR A 163 -5.88 -2.17 -22.96
CA THR A 163 -5.18 -2.19 -24.28
C THR A 163 -4.04 -1.19 -24.38
N ASN A 164 -4.08 -0.09 -23.67
CA ASN A 164 -3.13 1.04 -23.74
C ASN A 164 -2.81 1.51 -25.20
N ASP A 165 -3.73 1.27 -26.15
CA ASP A 165 -3.62 1.66 -27.55
C ASP A 165 -4.93 2.31 -28.03
N TYR A 166 -4.84 3.58 -28.45
CA TYR A 166 -5.99 4.36 -28.89
C TYR A 166 -6.77 3.72 -30.06
N ARG A 167 -6.11 3.01 -30.97
CA ARG A 167 -6.79 2.31 -32.07
C ARG A 167 -7.58 1.11 -31.57
N ALA A 168 -7.04 0.38 -30.63
CA ALA A 168 -7.74 -0.72 -29.97
C ALA A 168 -8.92 -0.22 -29.15
N VAL A 169 -8.73 0.88 -28.38
CA VAL A 169 -9.81 1.55 -27.64
C VAL A 169 -10.93 2.01 -28.59
N ALA A 170 -10.60 2.69 -29.68
CA ALA A 170 -11.56 3.15 -30.68
C ALA A 170 -12.37 1.98 -31.28
N LYS A 171 -11.70 0.89 -31.63
CA LYS A 171 -12.32 -0.33 -32.15
C LYS A 171 -13.27 -0.96 -31.12
N ARG A 172 -12.85 -1.07 -29.84
CA ARG A 172 -13.65 -1.65 -28.77
C ARG A 172 -14.89 -0.84 -28.47
N LEU A 173 -14.77 0.49 -28.41
CA LEU A 173 -15.87 1.40 -28.15
C LEU A 173 -16.75 1.69 -29.38
N LYS A 174 -16.37 1.19 -30.56
CA LYS A 174 -17.01 1.48 -31.85
C LYS A 174 -17.05 2.99 -32.12
N MET A 175 -15.96 3.68 -31.84
CA MET A 175 -15.78 5.11 -31.99
C MET A 175 -14.66 5.42 -32.97
N THR A 176 -14.62 6.62 -33.54
CA THR A 176 -13.49 7.12 -34.27
C THR A 176 -12.38 7.57 -33.33
N LEU A 177 -11.14 7.65 -33.81
CA LEU A 177 -10.01 8.17 -33.04
C LEU A 177 -10.27 9.58 -32.50
N LYS A 178 -10.95 10.42 -33.28
CA LYS A 178 -11.31 11.78 -32.91
C LYS A 178 -12.29 11.78 -31.73
N GLU A 179 -13.31 10.94 -31.76
CA GLU A 179 -14.27 10.81 -30.68
C GLU A 179 -13.63 10.27 -29.40
N VAL A 180 -12.64 9.36 -29.50
CA VAL A 180 -11.86 8.85 -28.37
C VAL A 180 -11.05 9.99 -27.74
N GLN A 181 -10.37 10.84 -28.54
CA GLN A 181 -9.60 12.00 -28.06
C GLN A 181 -10.50 13.06 -27.42
N GLU A 182 -11.68 13.30 -27.99
CA GLU A 182 -12.66 14.22 -27.39
C GLU A 182 -13.18 13.68 -26.03
N LEU A 183 -13.41 12.38 -25.94
CA LEU A 183 -13.83 11.73 -24.70
C LEU A 183 -12.75 11.81 -23.62
N GLU A 184 -11.48 11.59 -23.98
CA GLU A 184 -10.34 11.78 -23.09
C GLU A 184 -10.24 13.21 -22.58
N SER A 185 -10.36 14.18 -23.46
CA SER A 185 -10.30 15.60 -23.08
C SER A 185 -11.41 15.99 -22.11
N GLN A 186 -12.63 15.45 -22.32
CA GLN A 186 -13.75 15.65 -21.39
C GLN A 186 -13.50 14.99 -20.04
N LEU A 187 -12.92 13.78 -20.03
CA LEU A 187 -12.56 13.06 -18.81
C LEU A 187 -11.53 13.84 -17.99
N LEU A 188 -10.44 14.30 -18.63
CA LEU A 188 -9.41 15.09 -17.98
C LEU A 188 -10.00 16.36 -17.34
N ALA A 189 -10.88 17.06 -18.06
CA ALA A 189 -11.55 18.25 -17.54
C ALA A 189 -12.47 17.97 -16.32
N ILE A 190 -13.00 16.77 -16.19
CA ILE A 190 -13.78 16.33 -14.99
C ILE A 190 -12.82 16.05 -13.83
N LEU A 191 -11.72 15.34 -14.07
CA LEU A 191 -10.74 14.99 -13.06
C LEU A 191 -10.02 16.21 -12.48
N GLU A 192 -9.77 17.25 -13.29
CA GLU A 192 -9.18 18.51 -12.84
C GLU A 192 -10.10 19.34 -11.91
N ARG A 193 -11.41 19.07 -11.91
CA ARG A 193 -12.41 19.78 -11.10
C ARG A 193 -12.83 19.05 -9.83
N SER A 194 -12.37 17.80 -9.68
CA SER A 194 -12.71 16.93 -8.54
C SER A 194 -11.65 17.00 -7.46
#